data_f2600c716eb3d82c4c42a7d625218b6d
#
_entry.id   f2600c716eb3d82c4c42a7d625218b6d
#
_cell.length_a   1.000
_cell.length_b   1.000
_cell.length_c   1.000
_cell.angle_alpha   90.00
_cell.angle_beta   90.00
_cell.angle_gamma   90.00
#
_symmetry.space_group_name_H-M   'P 1'
#
loop_
_entity.id
_entity.type
_entity.pdbx_description
1 polymer ?
#
loop_
_entity_poly.entity_id
_entity_poly.type
_entity_poly.pdbx_seq_one_letter_code
_entity_poly.pdbx_strand_id
1 'polypeptide(L)' 'MTIKLELTLNELDILVDSLDSELHILESFIGDKEEDEYDRKLYEETKALMDKLDQRLLKEKEKKNDN' A
#
# COMPACT_ATOMS: atom_id res chain seq x y z
N MET A 1 12.13 -3.47 13.85
CA MET A 1 12.59 -2.08 13.87
C MET A 1 11.62 -1.18 13.15
N THR A 2 11.28 -0.03 13.74
CA THR A 2 10.31 0.86 13.15
C THR A 2 10.98 2.15 12.74
N ILE A 3 10.58 2.66 11.60
CA ILE A 3 11.15 3.89 11.09
C ILE A 3 10.05 4.92 10.95
N LYS A 4 10.33 6.13 11.39
CA LYS A 4 9.35 7.18 11.30
C LYS A 4 9.60 7.97 10.04
N LEU A 5 8.53 8.17 9.25
CA LEU A 5 8.66 8.91 8.01
C LEU A 5 7.73 10.10 8.03
N GLU A 6 8.20 11.21 7.47
CA GLU A 6 7.35 12.36 7.36
C GLU A 6 7.02 12.56 5.90
N LEU A 7 5.74 12.49 5.56
CA LEU A 7 5.32 12.62 4.18
C LEU A 7 4.22 13.66 4.09
N THR A 8 4.20 14.38 2.98
CA THR A 8 3.10 15.27 2.72
C THR A 8 1.91 14.42 2.29
N LEU A 9 0.73 15.01 2.29
CA LEU A 9 -0.46 14.30 1.87
C LEU A 9 -0.32 13.84 0.42
N ASN A 10 0.25 14.67 -0.41
CA ASN A 10 0.44 14.33 -1.81
C ASN A 10 1.41 13.15 -1.96
N GLU A 11 2.47 13.15 -1.18
CA GLU A 11 3.43 12.05 -1.23
C GLU A 11 2.80 10.74 -0.78
N LEU A 12 1.97 10.81 0.24
CA LEU A 12 1.30 9.63 0.73
C LEU A 12 0.35 9.07 -0.33
N ASP A 13 -0.36 9.95 -1.02
CA ASP A 13 -1.26 9.56 -2.07
C ASP A 13 -0.51 8.85 -3.21
N ILE A 14 0.62 9.39 -3.61
CA ILE A 14 1.45 8.79 -4.64
C ILE A 14 1.91 7.40 -4.21
N LEU A 15 2.27 7.28 -2.95
CA LEU A 15 2.75 6.01 -2.45
C LEU A 15 1.65 4.95 -2.47
N VAL A 16 0.45 5.33 -2.07
CA VAL A 16 -0.67 4.40 -2.07
C VAL A 16 -1.00 3.96 -3.51
N ASP A 17 -0.98 4.89 -4.45
CA ASP A 17 -1.22 4.55 -5.84
C ASP A 17 -0.16 3.60 -6.37
N SER A 18 1.10 3.82 -5.99
CA SER A 18 2.17 2.95 -6.42
C SER A 18 2.01 1.54 -5.89
N LEU A 19 1.58 1.42 -4.65
CA LEU A 19 1.37 0.11 -4.05
C LEU A 19 0.19 -0.60 -4.70
N ASP A 20 -0.84 0.14 -5.06
CA ASP A 20 -1.98 -0.43 -5.74
C ASP A 20 -1.56 -1.03 -7.08
N SER A 21 -0.74 -0.33 -7.83
CA SER A 21 -0.22 -0.84 -9.09
C SER A 21 0.62 -2.08 -8.87
N GLU A 22 1.44 -2.07 -7.84
CA GLU A 22 2.29 -3.20 -7.53
C GLU A 22 1.44 -4.42 -7.20
N LEU A 23 0.35 -4.23 -6.47
CA LEU A 23 -0.53 -5.34 -6.12
C LEU A 23 -1.16 -5.95 -7.37
N HIS A 24 -1.55 -5.14 -8.32
CA HIS A 24 -2.10 -5.66 -9.56
C HIS A 24 -1.08 -6.52 -10.31
N ILE A 25 0.15 -6.08 -10.34
CA ILE A 25 1.20 -6.83 -11.00
C ILE A 25 1.43 -8.16 -10.28
N LEU A 26 1.47 -8.13 -8.96
CA LEU A 26 1.70 -9.33 -8.18
C LEU A 26 0.55 -10.31 -8.32
N GLU A 27 -0.67 -9.81 -8.37
CA GLU A 27 -1.82 -10.67 -8.56
C GLU A 27 -1.75 -11.41 -9.89
N SER A 28 -1.27 -10.72 -10.90
CA SER A 28 -1.13 -11.32 -12.20
C SER A 28 -0.15 -12.50 -12.17
N PHE A 29 0.95 -12.32 -11.45
CA PHE A 29 1.92 -13.38 -11.35
C PHE A 29 1.42 -14.55 -10.51
N ILE A 30 0.81 -14.28 -9.38
CA ILE A 30 0.36 -15.31 -8.48
C ILE A 30 -0.75 -16.15 -9.09
N GLY A 31 -1.65 -15.53 -9.79
CA GLY A 31 -2.75 -16.25 -10.36
C GLY A 31 -2.37 -17.18 -11.48
N ASP A 32 -1.22 -16.96 -12.11
CA ASP A 32 -0.83 -17.69 -13.23
C ASP A 32 0.01 -18.86 -12.94
N LYS A 33 0.77 -18.89 -11.85
CA LYS A 33 1.65 -19.93 -11.62
C LYS A 33 1.41 -20.57 -10.39
N GLU A 34 2.07 -21.65 -10.20
CA GLU A 34 1.97 -22.32 -9.04
C GLU A 34 2.62 -21.56 -8.11
N GLU A 35 2.40 -21.57 -6.98
CA GLU A 35 2.79 -20.86 -6.02
C GLU A 35 4.12 -20.57 -5.88
N ASP A 36 4.56 -19.38 -5.87
CA ASP A 36 5.86 -18.98 -5.47
C ASP A 36 5.60 -18.39 -4.12
N GLU A 37 6.12 -19.00 -3.10
CA GLU A 37 5.88 -18.55 -1.75
C GLU A 37 6.39 -17.14 -1.54
N TYR A 38 7.48 -16.80 -2.17
CA TYR A 38 8.05 -15.46 -2.03
C TYR A 38 7.08 -14.40 -2.58
N ASP A 39 6.52 -14.65 -3.75
CA ASP A 39 5.60 -13.70 -4.36
C ASP A 39 4.32 -13.56 -3.54
N ARG A 40 3.84 -14.67 -3.00
CA ARG A 40 2.64 -14.63 -2.22
C ARG A 40 2.86 -13.87 -0.92
N LYS A 41 4.00 -14.08 -0.28
CA LYS A 41 4.31 -13.38 0.95
C LYS A 41 4.46 -11.90 0.67
N LEU A 42 5.12 -11.55 -0.41
CA LEU A 42 5.30 -10.16 -0.79
C LEU A 42 3.95 -9.51 -1.06
N TYR A 43 3.06 -10.23 -1.72
CA TYR A 43 1.74 -9.71 -2.01
C TYR A 43 0.99 -9.40 -0.71
N GLU A 44 1.03 -10.31 0.24
CA GLU A 44 0.32 -10.11 1.49
C GLU A 44 0.89 -8.95 2.28
N GLU A 45 2.20 -8.85 2.31
CA GLU A 45 2.84 -7.76 3.03
C GLU A 45 2.57 -6.42 2.37
N THR A 46 2.58 -6.40 1.06
CA THR A 46 2.30 -5.18 0.32
C THR A 46 0.87 -4.73 0.54
N LYS A 47 -0.06 -5.69 0.53
CA LYS A 47 -1.45 -5.37 0.74
C LYS A 47 -1.68 -4.82 2.14
N ALA A 48 -1.05 -5.42 3.13
CA ALA A 48 -1.19 -4.94 4.51
C ALA A 48 -0.62 -3.53 4.65
N LEU A 49 0.48 -3.28 4.00
CA LEU A 49 1.09 -1.95 4.04
C LEU A 49 0.20 -0.93 3.33
N MET A 50 -0.36 -1.30 2.20
CA MET A 50 -1.23 -0.39 1.47
C MET A 50 -2.47 -0.05 2.30
N ASP A 51 -3.07 -1.04 2.96
CA ASP A 51 -4.22 -0.80 3.81
C ASP A 51 -3.88 0.16 4.93
N LYS A 52 -2.71 -0.02 5.53
CA LYS A 52 -2.28 0.84 6.60
C LYS A 52 -2.11 2.27 6.13
N LEU A 53 -1.48 2.44 4.98
CA LEU A 53 -1.26 3.77 4.44
C LEU A 53 -2.56 4.42 3.96
N ASP A 54 -3.45 3.62 3.41
CA ASP A 54 -4.72 4.12 2.93
C ASP A 54 -5.55 4.65 4.11
N GLN A 55 -5.54 3.95 5.22
CA GLN A 55 -6.24 4.42 6.39
C GLN A 55 -5.65 5.72 6.91
N ARG A 56 -4.35 5.84 6.86
CA ARG A 56 -3.72 7.06 7.29
C ARG A 56 -4.07 8.21 6.36
N LEU A 57 -4.12 7.92 5.05
CA LEU A 57 -4.47 8.93 4.07
C LEU A 57 -5.90 9.42 4.31
N LEU A 58 -6.82 8.50 4.56
CA LEU A 58 -8.19 8.88 4.85
C LEU A 58 -8.29 9.75 6.08
N LYS A 59 -7.54 9.41 7.11
CA LYS A 59 -7.55 10.19 8.31
C LYS A 59 -7.07 11.60 8.08
N GLU A 60 -6.01 11.74 7.30
CA GLU A 60 -5.47 13.06 7.03
C GLU A 60 -6.43 13.89 6.17
N LYS A 61 -7.12 13.24 5.25
CA LYS A 61 -8.09 13.94 4.43
C LYS A 61 -9.29 14.39 5.27
N GLU A 62 -9.69 13.57 6.22
CA GLU A 62 -10.78 13.94 7.10
C GLU A 62 -10.42 15.15 7.93
N LYS A 63 -9.21 15.19 8.44
CA LYS A 63 -8.77 16.30 9.21
C LYS A 63 -8.83 17.57 8.40
N LYS A 64 -8.42 17.46 7.15
CA LYS A 64 -8.41 18.62 6.30
C LYS A 64 -9.80 19.12 6.02
N ASN A 65 -10.74 18.20 5.86
CA ASN A 65 -12.09 18.58 5.57
C ASN A 65 -12.85 19.10 6.73
N ASP A 66 -12.33 18.89 7.90
CA ASP A 66 -13.03 19.23 9.09
C ASP A 66 -12.83 20.64 9.44
N ASN A 67 -12.63 21.50 8.65
CA ASN A 67 -12.40 22.84 9.01
C ASN A 67 -13.54 23.68 8.94
#